data_1adb72009425f61d9232826e2bfa443b
#
_entry.id   1adb72009425f61d9232826e2bfa443b
#
_cell.length_a   1.000
_cell.length_b   1.000
_cell.length_c   1.000
_cell.angle_alpha   90.00
_cell.angle_beta   90.00
_cell.angle_gamma   90.00
#
_symmetry.space_group_name_H-M   'P 1'
#
loop_
_entity.id
_entity.type
_entity.pdbx_description
1 polymer ?
#
loop_
_entity_poly.entity_id
_entity_poly.type
_entity_poly.pdbx_seq_one_letter_code
_entity_poly.pdbx_strand_id
1 'polypeptide(L)'
;MIRFDKVSFTYQESLQNGGLRDVDLTINKGECVLLCGRSGCGKTTLTRLVNGLIPYFYPGEVTGTTYVDGKNIQDYPIYEVSEYVGSVFQNPRSQFFNVDTDSEISFGMENLTYPREKMKERISKTVADLDIAHLTGRSIFELSGGEKQKVAFASIYAMSPSIYLLDEPSSNLDMDAIEDLRRTLELLKKQGKTILIAEHRIYYLRELVDRIAYMENGAISAVFSPSQFLSIPEEQRHSMGLRALDLSKVQPRAFAENSQKPILEVRNLSLFYKKKLVLDDLNLSAAPGEIIGIIGHNGAGKSTFSRTLCGLHTNCTGQILWDGKELNAKSRLKRSYMVMQDVSYQLFADTLEKECVFGIKHPDLDAAKQAMERLGIYEYRTHHPNTLSGGQKQRAAVAVSMVCRKDVLIFDEPTSGLDYDSMIQVAGLFQTLSKMGKVIFVVTHDYEFLAAACTRVIHLDNGKQQED
;
A
#
# COMPACT_ATOMS: atom_id res chain seq x y z
N MET A 1 -16.14 22.35 -7.07
CA MET A 1 -16.88 22.13 -5.80
C MET A 1 -17.51 20.76 -5.84
N ILE A 2 -17.38 19.99 -4.75
CA ILE A 2 -18.05 18.70 -4.60
C ILE A 2 -19.08 18.84 -3.45
N ARG A 3 -20.28 18.32 -3.61
CA ARG A 3 -21.29 18.32 -2.54
C ARG A 3 -22.01 16.97 -2.50
N PHE A 4 -21.97 16.35 -1.36
CA PHE A 4 -22.79 15.19 -1.01
C PHE A 4 -24.01 15.71 -0.22
N ASP A 5 -25.20 15.38 -0.66
CA ASP A 5 -26.47 15.78 -0.05
C ASP A 5 -27.20 14.53 0.41
N LYS A 6 -27.04 14.20 1.69
CA LYS A 6 -27.60 13.01 2.37
C LYS A 6 -27.42 11.71 1.59
N VAL A 7 -26.19 11.48 1.13
CA VAL A 7 -25.89 10.34 0.26
C VAL A 7 -25.73 9.07 1.07
N SER A 8 -26.52 8.05 0.72
CA SER A 8 -26.30 6.68 1.19
C SER A 8 -26.09 5.75 0.01
N PHE A 9 -25.28 4.70 0.22
CA PHE A 9 -25.01 3.70 -0.80
C PHE A 9 -24.83 2.32 -0.19
N THR A 10 -25.44 1.31 -0.82
CA THR A 10 -25.29 -0.10 -0.45
C THR A 10 -24.93 -0.92 -1.69
N TYR A 11 -23.80 -1.68 -1.62
CA TYR A 11 -23.40 -2.56 -2.70
C TYR A 11 -24.37 -3.73 -2.87
N GLN A 12 -24.69 -4.10 -4.11
CA GLN A 12 -25.67 -5.16 -4.42
C GLN A 12 -25.20 -6.56 -3.98
N GLU A 13 -23.87 -6.85 -4.06
CA GLU A 13 -23.30 -8.17 -3.80
C GLU A 13 -22.46 -8.22 -2.52
N SER A 14 -22.47 -7.19 -1.69
CA SER A 14 -21.64 -7.13 -0.50
C SER A 14 -22.24 -7.95 0.63
N LEU A 15 -21.58 -9.04 1.00
CA LEU A 15 -21.76 -9.73 2.27
C LEU A 15 -21.28 -8.88 3.47
N GLN A 16 -20.69 -7.71 3.20
CA GLN A 16 -20.19 -6.78 4.20
C GLN A 16 -21.04 -5.50 4.21
N ASN A 17 -21.29 -4.97 5.39
CA ASN A 17 -21.96 -3.69 5.64
C ASN A 17 -21.11 -2.47 5.20
N GLY A 18 -20.37 -2.56 4.09
CA GLY A 18 -19.47 -1.53 3.57
C GLY A 18 -20.19 -0.61 2.59
N GLY A 19 -21.02 0.27 3.07
CA GLY A 19 -21.68 1.30 2.26
C GLY A 19 -21.46 2.68 2.84
N LEU A 20 -22.28 3.64 2.37
CA LEU A 20 -22.35 4.99 2.92
C LEU A 20 -23.69 5.19 3.58
N ARG A 21 -23.74 6.03 4.62
CA ARG A 21 -24.93 6.33 5.40
C ARG A 21 -25.04 7.84 5.62
N ASP A 22 -26.05 8.44 5.03
CA ASP A 22 -26.45 9.84 5.23
C ASP A 22 -25.25 10.81 5.21
N VAL A 23 -24.39 10.68 4.19
CA VAL A 23 -23.20 11.52 4.05
C VAL A 23 -23.61 12.91 3.58
N ASP A 24 -23.34 13.91 4.42
CA ASP A 24 -23.48 15.33 4.10
C ASP A 24 -22.11 16.00 4.22
N LEU A 25 -21.53 16.40 3.09
CA LEU A 25 -20.23 17.04 3.03
C LEU A 25 -20.13 17.94 1.80
N THR A 26 -19.66 19.17 2.02
CA THR A 26 -19.33 20.10 0.93
C THR A 26 -17.84 20.35 0.91
N ILE A 27 -17.22 20.21 -0.27
CA ILE A 27 -15.79 20.53 -0.54
C ILE A 27 -15.79 21.72 -1.50
N ASN A 28 -15.21 22.83 -1.07
CA ASN A 28 -15.20 24.06 -1.85
C ASN A 28 -14.18 23.99 -2.98
N LYS A 29 -14.33 24.86 -3.98
CA LYS A 29 -13.37 24.97 -5.07
C LYS A 29 -12.00 25.40 -4.53
N GLY A 30 -10.94 24.69 -4.95
CA GLY A 30 -9.56 24.94 -4.51
C GLY A 30 -9.23 24.39 -3.12
N GLU A 31 -10.17 23.73 -2.46
CA GLU A 31 -9.96 23.14 -1.14
C GLU A 31 -9.30 21.74 -1.26
N CYS A 32 -8.37 21.46 -0.35
CA CYS A 32 -7.74 20.15 -0.17
C CYS A 32 -8.32 19.49 1.08
N VAL A 33 -9.10 18.42 0.90
CA VAL A 33 -9.77 17.69 1.99
C VAL A 33 -9.21 16.29 2.10
N LEU A 34 -8.83 15.92 3.33
CA LEU A 34 -8.44 14.55 3.69
C LEU A 34 -9.67 13.79 4.19
N LEU A 35 -9.91 12.62 3.62
CA LEU A 35 -10.78 11.58 4.18
C LEU A 35 -9.92 10.59 4.97
N CYS A 36 -10.15 10.47 6.26
CA CYS A 36 -9.46 9.51 7.11
C CYS A 36 -10.47 8.66 7.90
N GLY A 37 -10.00 7.56 8.47
CA GLY A 37 -10.81 6.60 9.21
C GLY A 37 -10.35 5.17 8.97
N ARG A 38 -10.95 4.21 9.66
CA ARG A 38 -10.61 2.78 9.56
C ARG A 38 -10.77 2.22 8.15
N SER A 39 -10.07 1.13 7.87
CA SER A 39 -10.27 0.38 6.63
C SER A 39 -11.73 -0.10 6.54
N GLY A 40 -12.34 0.03 5.35
CA GLY A 40 -13.73 -0.32 5.14
C GLY A 40 -14.77 0.70 5.64
N CYS A 41 -14.38 1.87 6.18
CA CYS A 41 -15.33 2.89 6.64
C CYS A 41 -16.03 3.68 5.52
N GLY A 42 -15.72 3.40 4.23
CA GLY A 42 -16.40 4.02 3.09
C GLY A 42 -15.60 5.07 2.30
N LYS A 43 -14.33 5.34 2.62
CA LYS A 43 -13.50 6.35 1.92
C LYS A 43 -13.47 6.15 0.40
N THR A 44 -13.06 4.96 -0.03
CA THR A 44 -13.03 4.59 -1.46
C THR A 44 -14.43 4.61 -2.10
N THR A 45 -15.48 4.26 -1.35
CA THR A 45 -16.86 4.33 -1.85
C THR A 45 -17.26 5.78 -2.11
N LEU A 46 -16.84 6.70 -1.23
CA LEU A 46 -17.10 8.12 -1.41
C LEU A 46 -16.38 8.69 -2.64
N THR A 47 -15.12 8.32 -2.87
CA THR A 47 -14.39 8.74 -4.07
C THR A 47 -15.01 8.17 -5.36
N ARG A 48 -15.51 6.92 -5.31
CA ARG A 48 -16.20 6.28 -6.46
C ARG A 48 -17.52 6.94 -6.84
N LEU A 49 -18.20 7.57 -5.91
CA LEU A 49 -19.38 8.39 -6.24
C LEU A 49 -18.99 9.65 -7.01
N VAL A 50 -17.89 10.31 -6.63
CA VAL A 50 -17.47 11.57 -7.27
C VAL A 50 -16.99 11.36 -8.70
N ASN A 51 -16.29 10.24 -8.99
CA ASN A 51 -15.81 9.94 -10.33
C ASN A 51 -16.80 9.16 -11.20
N GLY A 52 -18.01 8.90 -10.69
CA GLY A 52 -19.06 8.21 -11.43
C GLY A 52 -18.88 6.71 -11.59
N LEU A 53 -17.88 6.08 -10.93
CA LEU A 53 -17.73 4.62 -10.94
C LEU A 53 -18.90 3.92 -10.24
N ILE A 54 -19.56 4.59 -9.30
CA ILE A 54 -20.85 4.20 -8.75
C ILE A 54 -21.91 5.06 -9.45
N PRO A 55 -22.98 4.46 -10.01
CA PRO A 55 -23.32 3.03 -10.01
C PRO A 55 -22.81 2.24 -11.22
N TYR A 56 -22.07 2.82 -12.17
CA TYR A 56 -21.75 2.21 -13.46
C TYR A 56 -20.94 0.90 -13.36
N PHE A 57 -19.86 0.90 -12.58
CA PHE A 57 -18.99 -0.26 -12.41
C PHE A 57 -19.22 -1.01 -11.10
N TYR A 58 -19.78 -0.32 -10.12
CA TYR A 58 -20.11 -0.88 -8.82
C TYR A 58 -21.62 -0.77 -8.60
N PRO A 59 -22.39 -1.81 -8.97
CA PRO A 59 -23.84 -1.78 -8.85
C PRO A 59 -24.26 -1.77 -7.38
N GLY A 60 -25.32 -1.02 -7.10
CA GLY A 60 -25.87 -0.88 -5.76
C GLY A 60 -27.00 0.15 -5.72
N GLU A 61 -27.57 0.32 -4.55
CA GLU A 61 -28.64 1.27 -4.30
C GLU A 61 -28.04 2.59 -3.77
N VAL A 62 -28.28 3.69 -4.50
CA VAL A 62 -27.87 5.05 -4.11
C VAL A 62 -29.10 5.84 -3.72
N THR A 63 -29.06 6.49 -2.56
CA THR A 63 -30.04 7.53 -2.18
C THR A 63 -29.32 8.84 -1.88
N GLY A 64 -30.03 9.97 -1.96
CA GLY A 64 -29.40 11.29 -1.92
C GLY A 64 -28.73 11.65 -3.25
N THR A 65 -27.93 12.72 -3.29
CA THR A 65 -27.36 13.23 -4.54
C THR A 65 -25.92 13.69 -4.36
N THR A 66 -25.06 13.31 -5.32
CA THR A 66 -23.67 13.81 -5.40
C THR A 66 -23.56 14.85 -6.52
N TYR A 67 -23.12 16.04 -6.17
CA TYR A 67 -22.90 17.14 -7.11
C TYR A 67 -21.42 17.41 -7.32
N VAL A 68 -21.04 17.60 -8.59
CA VAL A 68 -19.69 18.06 -8.99
C VAL A 68 -19.87 19.31 -9.85
N ASP A 69 -19.29 20.43 -9.43
CA ASP A 69 -19.48 21.76 -10.03
C ASP A 69 -20.95 22.13 -10.32
N GLY A 70 -21.83 21.75 -9.39
CA GLY A 70 -23.26 22.02 -9.46
C GLY A 70 -24.09 21.05 -10.31
N LYS A 71 -23.43 20.07 -10.95
CA LYS A 71 -24.07 19.04 -11.76
C LYS A 71 -24.28 17.79 -10.93
N ASN A 72 -25.46 17.18 -10.96
CA ASN A 72 -25.68 15.87 -10.38
C ASN A 72 -24.90 14.82 -11.19
N ILE A 73 -23.94 14.15 -10.56
CA ILE A 73 -23.00 13.26 -11.24
C ILE A 73 -23.70 12.05 -11.88
N GLN A 74 -24.85 11.64 -11.36
CA GLN A 74 -25.62 10.50 -11.90
C GLN A 74 -26.33 10.80 -13.22
N ASP A 75 -26.48 12.07 -13.57
CA ASP A 75 -27.16 12.49 -14.81
C ASP A 75 -26.19 12.56 -16.01
N TYR A 76 -24.88 12.34 -15.78
CA TYR A 76 -23.84 12.49 -16.80
C TYR A 76 -23.15 11.15 -17.09
N PRO A 77 -22.83 10.87 -18.35
CA PRO A 77 -22.03 9.71 -18.69
C PRO A 77 -20.62 9.87 -18.15
N ILE A 78 -19.99 8.74 -17.78
CA ILE A 78 -18.71 8.72 -17.09
C ILE A 78 -17.57 9.43 -17.85
N TYR A 79 -17.62 9.43 -19.17
CA TYR A 79 -16.60 10.11 -19.99
C TYR A 79 -16.66 11.65 -19.83
N GLU A 80 -17.86 12.22 -19.65
CA GLU A 80 -17.99 13.66 -19.36
C GLU A 80 -17.48 13.98 -17.95
N VAL A 81 -17.73 13.11 -16.96
CA VAL A 81 -17.20 13.26 -15.61
C VAL A 81 -15.68 13.29 -15.62
N SER A 82 -15.04 12.46 -16.46
CA SER A 82 -13.58 12.36 -16.55
C SER A 82 -12.89 13.65 -17.05
N GLU A 83 -13.61 14.56 -17.70
CA GLU A 83 -13.07 15.87 -18.08
C GLU A 83 -12.82 16.79 -16.86
N TYR A 84 -13.60 16.63 -15.81
CA TYR A 84 -13.57 17.50 -14.62
C TYR A 84 -12.91 16.83 -13.42
N VAL A 85 -12.97 15.50 -13.35
CA VAL A 85 -12.53 14.69 -12.23
C VAL A 85 -11.45 13.72 -12.65
N GLY A 86 -10.23 13.96 -12.22
CA GLY A 86 -9.10 13.04 -12.40
C GLY A 86 -8.90 12.15 -11.17
N SER A 87 -8.80 10.85 -11.38
CA SER A 87 -8.65 9.88 -10.31
C SER A 87 -7.29 9.19 -10.36
N VAL A 88 -6.59 9.15 -9.22
CA VAL A 88 -5.38 8.35 -9.02
C VAL A 88 -5.74 7.22 -8.06
N PHE A 89 -5.69 5.99 -8.55
CA PHE A 89 -6.07 4.80 -7.79
C PHE A 89 -4.93 4.27 -6.92
N GLN A 90 -5.28 3.54 -5.87
CA GLN A 90 -4.35 2.90 -4.94
C GLN A 90 -3.31 2.02 -5.66
N ASN A 91 -3.73 1.27 -6.68
CA ASN A 91 -2.83 0.47 -7.49
C ASN A 91 -2.64 1.12 -8.87
N PRO A 92 -1.49 1.75 -9.16
CA PRO A 92 -1.24 2.41 -10.44
C PRO A 92 -1.29 1.44 -11.62
N ARG A 93 -1.02 0.14 -11.41
CA ARG A 93 -1.06 -0.87 -12.48
C ARG A 93 -2.46 -1.06 -13.05
N SER A 94 -3.50 -0.86 -12.24
CA SER A 94 -4.89 -0.97 -12.72
C SER A 94 -5.33 0.20 -13.58
N GLN A 95 -4.51 1.24 -13.66
CA GLN A 95 -4.80 2.49 -14.38
C GLN A 95 -4.13 2.53 -15.77
N PHE A 96 -3.10 1.71 -16.00
CA PHE A 96 -2.34 1.73 -17.26
C PHE A 96 -3.01 0.96 -18.38
N PHE A 97 -3.06 1.60 -19.54
CA PHE A 97 -3.55 1.02 -20.80
C PHE A 97 -2.46 0.84 -21.84
N ASN A 98 -1.36 1.58 -21.74
CA ASN A 98 -0.25 1.57 -22.70
C ASN A 98 0.96 0.81 -22.17
N VAL A 99 1.91 0.54 -23.07
CA VAL A 99 3.15 -0.17 -22.73
C VAL A 99 4.33 0.77 -22.47
N ASP A 100 4.23 2.02 -22.90
CA ASP A 100 5.25 3.06 -22.74
C ASP A 100 4.68 4.30 -22.05
N THR A 101 5.58 5.07 -21.46
CA THR A 101 5.25 6.23 -20.62
C THR A 101 4.67 7.39 -21.40
N ASP A 102 5.13 7.62 -22.61
CA ASP A 102 4.70 8.79 -23.40
C ASP A 102 3.27 8.60 -23.89
N SER A 103 2.96 7.39 -24.41
CA SER A 103 1.59 7.01 -24.80
C SER A 103 0.64 7.02 -23.59
N GLU A 104 1.11 6.61 -22.40
CA GLU A 104 0.27 6.64 -21.22
C GLU A 104 -0.04 8.06 -20.75
N ILE A 105 0.95 8.98 -20.80
CA ILE A 105 0.72 10.39 -20.44
C ILE A 105 -0.23 11.07 -21.43
N SER A 106 -0.20 10.71 -22.71
CA SER A 106 -1.08 11.27 -23.73
C SER A 106 -2.49 10.69 -23.76
N PHE A 107 -2.66 9.46 -23.26
CA PHE A 107 -3.85 8.62 -23.44
C PHE A 107 -5.18 9.32 -23.10
N GLY A 108 -5.26 9.98 -21.95
CA GLY A 108 -6.49 10.68 -21.55
C GLY A 108 -6.82 11.85 -22.48
N MET A 109 -5.82 12.59 -22.95
CA MET A 109 -6.02 13.70 -23.89
C MET A 109 -6.41 13.22 -25.28
N GLU A 110 -5.89 12.07 -25.74
CA GLU A 110 -6.26 11.43 -26.99
C GLU A 110 -7.73 11.01 -26.98
N ASN A 111 -8.19 10.38 -25.90
CA ASN A 111 -9.58 10.00 -25.72
C ASN A 111 -10.53 11.21 -25.69
N LEU A 112 -10.07 12.35 -25.18
CA LEU A 112 -10.80 13.62 -25.19
C LEU A 112 -10.61 14.41 -26.47
N THR A 113 -9.97 13.82 -27.49
CA THR A 113 -9.77 14.43 -28.84
C THR A 113 -9.05 15.78 -28.78
N TYR A 114 -8.06 15.95 -27.92
CA TYR A 114 -7.26 17.18 -27.86
C TYR A 114 -6.45 17.37 -29.14
N PRO A 115 -6.36 18.62 -29.68
CA PRO A 115 -5.48 18.92 -30.80
C PRO A 115 -4.02 18.55 -30.49
N ARG A 116 -3.32 17.99 -31.49
CA ARG A 116 -1.95 17.49 -31.34
C ARG A 116 -0.97 18.51 -30.75
N GLU A 117 -1.06 19.76 -31.16
CA GLU A 117 -0.18 20.82 -30.64
C GLU A 117 -0.46 21.11 -29.16
N LYS A 118 -1.73 21.11 -28.75
CA LYS A 118 -2.12 21.24 -27.35
C LYS A 118 -1.62 20.07 -26.49
N MET A 119 -1.66 18.83 -27.03
CA MET A 119 -1.13 17.66 -26.34
C MET A 119 0.37 17.79 -26.11
N LYS A 120 1.15 18.19 -27.14
CA LYS A 120 2.60 18.39 -27.00
C LYS A 120 2.93 19.45 -25.92
N GLU A 121 2.24 20.57 -25.93
CA GLU A 121 2.41 21.61 -24.92
C GLU A 121 2.12 21.08 -23.52
N ARG A 122 1.01 20.37 -23.36
CA ARG A 122 0.59 19.77 -22.08
C ARG A 122 1.58 18.72 -21.59
N ILE A 123 2.06 17.84 -22.45
CA ILE A 123 3.06 16.82 -22.10
C ILE A 123 4.35 17.47 -21.68
N SER A 124 4.87 18.45 -22.44
CA SER A 124 6.09 19.17 -22.09
C SER A 124 5.98 19.86 -20.73
N LYS A 125 4.83 20.50 -20.48
CA LYS A 125 4.55 21.13 -19.19
C LYS A 125 4.47 20.09 -18.07
N THR A 126 3.79 18.98 -18.27
CA THR A 126 3.65 17.90 -17.30
C THR A 126 5.02 17.31 -16.92
N VAL A 127 5.85 17.04 -17.92
CA VAL A 127 7.22 16.51 -17.72
C VAL A 127 8.07 17.48 -16.90
N ALA A 128 7.97 18.79 -17.18
CA ALA A 128 8.71 19.80 -16.43
C ALA A 128 8.18 20.00 -15.01
N ASP A 129 6.85 20.15 -14.86
CA ASP A 129 6.20 20.44 -13.57
C ASP A 129 6.38 19.29 -12.56
N LEU A 130 6.42 18.03 -13.03
CA LEU A 130 6.54 16.82 -12.20
C LEU A 130 7.96 16.24 -12.14
N ASP A 131 8.93 16.87 -12.81
CA ASP A 131 10.33 16.42 -12.90
C ASP A 131 10.48 14.95 -13.33
N ILE A 132 9.76 14.56 -14.38
CA ILE A 132 9.72 13.19 -14.88
C ILE A 132 10.42 12.99 -16.23
N ALA A 133 11.30 13.91 -16.66
CA ALA A 133 12.02 13.79 -17.93
C ALA A 133 12.80 12.47 -18.07
N HIS A 134 13.34 11.95 -16.96
CA HIS A 134 14.06 10.68 -16.88
C HIS A 134 13.16 9.45 -17.09
N LEU A 135 11.85 9.60 -17.06
CA LEU A 135 10.86 8.52 -17.26
C LEU A 135 10.31 8.48 -18.68
N THR A 136 10.49 9.55 -19.48
CA THR A 136 9.98 9.58 -20.86
C THR A 136 10.66 8.54 -21.76
N GLY A 137 9.90 7.98 -22.72
CA GLY A 137 10.39 6.97 -23.66
C GLY A 137 10.70 5.60 -23.05
N ARG A 138 10.29 5.34 -21.81
CA ARG A 138 10.54 4.06 -21.12
C ARG A 138 9.34 3.12 -21.16
N SER A 139 9.62 1.82 -21.09
CA SER A 139 8.57 0.83 -20.88
C SER A 139 8.02 0.89 -19.47
N ILE A 140 6.69 0.92 -19.31
CA ILE A 140 5.99 0.90 -18.03
C ILE A 140 6.34 -0.34 -17.20
N PHE A 141 6.65 -1.45 -17.88
CA PHE A 141 7.03 -2.70 -17.19
C PHE A 141 8.40 -2.63 -16.50
N GLU A 142 9.27 -1.71 -16.92
CA GLU A 142 10.60 -1.51 -16.35
C GLU A 142 10.62 -0.53 -15.18
N LEU A 143 9.50 0.16 -14.93
CA LEU A 143 9.38 1.16 -13.87
C LEU A 143 9.22 0.51 -12.49
N SER A 144 9.83 1.12 -11.49
CA SER A 144 9.58 0.87 -10.08
C SER A 144 8.15 1.25 -9.67
N GLY A 145 7.73 0.87 -8.46
CA GLY A 145 6.40 1.23 -7.93
C GLY A 145 6.18 2.74 -7.86
N GLY A 146 7.15 3.49 -7.33
CA GLY A 146 7.09 4.96 -7.25
C GLY A 146 7.11 5.64 -8.62
N GLU A 147 7.95 5.17 -9.56
CA GLU A 147 7.96 5.68 -10.94
C GLU A 147 6.61 5.43 -11.64
N LYS A 148 5.99 4.27 -11.43
CA LYS A 148 4.63 3.98 -11.92
C LYS A 148 3.61 4.95 -11.36
N GLN A 149 3.67 5.24 -10.07
CA GLN A 149 2.77 6.21 -9.44
C GLN A 149 2.94 7.61 -10.05
N LYS A 150 4.19 8.04 -10.29
CA LYS A 150 4.46 9.32 -10.97
C LYS A 150 3.87 9.36 -12.39
N VAL A 151 4.00 8.29 -13.16
CA VAL A 151 3.43 8.22 -14.54
C VAL A 151 1.90 8.20 -14.49
N ALA A 152 1.29 7.42 -13.58
CA ALA A 152 -0.15 7.41 -13.40
C ALA A 152 -0.69 8.80 -12.97
N PHE A 153 0.06 9.51 -12.13
CA PHE A 153 -0.28 10.89 -11.77
C PHE A 153 -0.11 11.83 -12.97
N ALA A 154 0.97 11.69 -13.73
CA ALA A 154 1.27 12.51 -14.90
C ALA A 154 0.20 12.41 -16.00
N SER A 155 -0.36 11.20 -16.23
CA SER A 155 -1.44 11.03 -17.19
C SER A 155 -2.69 11.84 -16.82
N ILE A 156 -3.02 11.89 -15.55
CA ILE A 156 -4.14 12.71 -15.05
C ILE A 156 -3.76 14.20 -15.04
N TYR A 157 -2.54 14.56 -14.63
CA TYR A 157 -2.09 15.94 -14.61
C TYR A 157 -2.07 16.57 -15.99
N ALA A 158 -1.70 15.82 -17.03
CA ALA A 158 -1.70 16.27 -18.42
C ALA A 158 -3.09 16.70 -18.90
N MET A 159 -4.15 16.04 -18.46
CA MET A 159 -5.55 16.42 -18.75
C MET A 159 -5.95 17.73 -18.03
N SER A 160 -5.34 18.02 -16.88
CA SER A 160 -5.61 19.20 -16.02
C SER A 160 -7.05 19.34 -15.53
N PRO A 161 -7.63 18.29 -14.95
CA PRO A 161 -8.97 18.38 -14.38
C PRO A 161 -9.08 19.46 -13.31
N SER A 162 -10.30 19.87 -12.98
CA SER A 162 -10.54 20.83 -11.88
C SER A 162 -10.49 20.15 -10.51
N ILE A 163 -10.77 18.85 -10.45
CA ILE A 163 -10.83 18.04 -9.22
C ILE A 163 -9.90 16.85 -9.34
N TYR A 164 -9.11 16.61 -8.30
CA TYR A 164 -8.24 15.44 -8.16
C TYR A 164 -8.72 14.57 -7.02
N LEU A 165 -8.98 13.30 -7.31
CA LEU A 165 -9.29 12.26 -6.34
C LEU A 165 -8.09 11.35 -6.19
N LEU A 166 -7.62 11.16 -4.97
CA LEU A 166 -6.51 10.26 -4.68
C LEU A 166 -6.97 9.23 -3.64
N ASP A 167 -6.89 7.96 -3.98
CA ASP A 167 -7.26 6.86 -3.09
C ASP A 167 -6.00 6.11 -2.66
N GLU A 168 -5.59 6.32 -1.41
CA GLU A 168 -4.38 5.79 -0.76
C GLU A 168 -3.11 5.93 -1.63
N PRO A 169 -2.80 7.15 -2.12
CA PRO A 169 -1.72 7.34 -3.09
C PRO A 169 -0.33 7.03 -2.53
N SER A 170 -0.15 6.98 -1.21
CA SER A 170 1.15 6.72 -0.56
C SER A 170 1.39 5.24 -0.23
N SER A 171 0.43 4.34 -0.45
CA SER A 171 0.45 2.98 0.09
C SER A 171 1.68 2.15 -0.29
N ASN A 172 2.25 2.36 -1.48
CA ASN A 172 3.38 1.58 -2.00
C ASN A 172 4.64 2.44 -2.23
N LEU A 173 4.70 3.62 -1.63
CA LEU A 173 5.78 4.58 -1.83
C LEU A 173 6.81 4.52 -0.69
N ASP A 174 8.08 4.69 -1.05
CA ASP A 174 9.15 5.00 -0.10
C ASP A 174 9.10 6.48 0.30
N MET A 175 9.95 6.88 1.24
CA MET A 175 9.94 8.24 1.80
C MET A 175 10.20 9.31 0.73
N ASP A 176 11.12 9.05 -0.21
CA ASP A 176 11.45 9.98 -1.28
C ASP A 176 10.26 10.16 -2.24
N ALA A 177 9.62 9.07 -2.61
CA ALA A 177 8.44 9.10 -3.47
C ALA A 177 7.22 9.75 -2.76
N ILE A 178 7.08 9.63 -1.44
CA ILE A 178 6.07 10.35 -0.66
C ILE A 178 6.35 11.85 -0.65
N GLU A 179 7.62 12.26 -0.53
CA GLU A 179 7.99 13.67 -0.60
C GLU A 179 7.72 14.26 -2.00
N ASP A 180 7.99 13.50 -3.06
CA ASP A 180 7.64 13.91 -4.42
C ASP A 180 6.12 14.03 -4.62
N LEU A 181 5.33 13.10 -4.05
CA LEU A 181 3.88 13.19 -4.03
C LEU A 181 3.42 14.44 -3.28
N ARG A 182 4.01 14.75 -2.12
CA ARG A 182 3.72 15.95 -1.34
C ARG A 182 3.94 17.23 -2.16
N ARG A 183 5.10 17.34 -2.84
CA ARG A 183 5.41 18.48 -3.74
C ARG A 183 4.41 18.61 -4.88
N THR A 184 3.98 17.49 -5.43
CA THR A 184 2.98 17.47 -6.49
C THR A 184 1.62 17.97 -5.99
N LEU A 185 1.20 17.59 -4.79
CA LEU A 185 -0.03 18.08 -4.16
C LEU A 185 0.06 19.60 -3.85
N GLU A 186 1.21 20.08 -3.39
CA GLU A 186 1.45 21.52 -3.22
C GLU A 186 1.29 22.28 -4.54
N LEU A 187 1.83 21.75 -5.62
CA LEU A 187 1.69 22.34 -6.95
C LEU A 187 0.22 22.43 -7.38
N LEU A 188 -0.55 21.37 -7.21
CA LEU A 188 -1.99 21.37 -7.50
C LEU A 188 -2.74 22.41 -6.65
N LYS A 189 -2.41 22.51 -5.37
CA LYS A 189 -3.03 23.46 -4.45
C LYS A 189 -2.71 24.91 -4.87
N LYS A 190 -1.45 25.19 -5.24
CA LYS A 190 -1.05 26.50 -5.79
C LYS A 190 -1.76 26.85 -7.09
N GLN A 191 -2.14 25.86 -7.89
CA GLN A 191 -2.93 26.02 -9.11
C GLN A 191 -4.43 26.19 -8.84
N GLY A 192 -4.88 26.19 -7.59
CA GLY A 192 -6.28 26.33 -7.20
C GLY A 192 -7.13 25.08 -7.53
N LYS A 193 -6.52 23.91 -7.65
CA LYS A 193 -7.24 22.64 -7.89
C LYS A 193 -7.94 22.17 -6.61
N THR A 194 -9.11 21.59 -6.78
CA THR A 194 -9.82 20.92 -5.68
C THR A 194 -9.26 19.51 -5.51
N ILE A 195 -8.92 19.13 -4.27
CA ILE A 195 -8.26 17.87 -4.01
C ILE A 195 -9.02 17.11 -2.91
N LEU A 196 -9.38 15.86 -3.18
CA LEU A 196 -9.97 14.95 -2.21
C LEU A 196 -9.06 13.73 -2.09
N ILE A 197 -8.50 13.52 -0.90
CA ILE A 197 -7.52 12.45 -0.63
C ILE A 197 -8.12 11.51 0.40
N ALA A 198 -8.25 10.24 0.07
CA ALA A 198 -8.50 9.17 1.04
C ALA A 198 -7.14 8.57 1.44
N GLU A 199 -6.77 8.63 2.73
CA GLU A 199 -5.43 8.22 3.13
C GLU A 199 -5.38 7.68 4.57
N HIS A 200 -4.44 6.76 4.81
CA HIS A 200 -4.09 6.24 6.13
C HIS A 200 -2.80 6.85 6.67
N ARG A 201 -1.79 7.08 5.82
CA ARG A 201 -0.54 7.75 6.19
C ARG A 201 -0.73 9.26 6.16
N ILE A 202 -0.97 9.88 7.30
CA ILE A 202 -1.43 11.28 7.38
C ILE A 202 -0.28 12.28 7.50
N TYR A 203 0.89 11.86 8.01
CA TYR A 203 1.99 12.73 8.40
C TYR A 203 2.48 13.70 7.30
N TYR A 204 2.47 13.27 6.03
CA TYR A 204 2.94 14.11 4.91
C TYR A 204 1.90 15.12 4.43
N LEU A 205 0.64 14.97 4.86
CA LEU A 205 -0.50 15.82 4.48
C LEU A 205 -0.80 16.93 5.49
N ARG A 206 -0.23 16.89 6.69
CA ARG A 206 -0.61 17.74 7.83
C ARG A 206 -0.58 19.25 7.54
N GLU A 207 0.33 19.71 6.64
CA GLU A 207 0.49 21.11 6.26
C GLU A 207 -0.22 21.45 4.93
N LEU A 208 -0.74 20.46 4.24
CA LEU A 208 -1.36 20.58 2.93
C LEU A 208 -2.87 20.72 2.98
N VAL A 209 -3.51 20.01 3.89
CA VAL A 209 -4.97 19.90 3.94
C VAL A 209 -5.60 21.13 4.59
N ASP A 210 -6.75 21.53 4.09
CA ASP A 210 -7.55 22.63 4.64
C ASP A 210 -8.59 22.13 5.65
N ARG A 211 -9.11 20.92 5.43
CA ARG A 211 -10.01 20.22 6.35
C ARG A 211 -9.77 18.73 6.33
N ILE A 212 -10.12 18.09 7.44
CA ILE A 212 -10.05 16.65 7.63
C ILE A 212 -11.44 16.11 7.96
N ALA A 213 -11.99 15.26 7.10
CA ALA A 213 -13.24 14.57 7.33
C ALA A 213 -12.96 13.15 7.86
N TYR A 214 -13.33 12.89 9.10
CA TYR A 214 -13.20 11.58 9.72
C TYR A 214 -14.45 10.77 9.44
N MET A 215 -14.24 9.59 8.86
CA MET A 215 -15.30 8.64 8.51
C MET A 215 -15.32 7.45 9.45
N GLU A 216 -16.51 7.09 9.89
CA GLU A 216 -16.77 5.92 10.70
C GLU A 216 -18.10 5.26 10.28
N ASN A 217 -18.11 3.94 10.09
CA ASN A 217 -19.30 3.15 9.76
C ASN A 217 -20.13 3.70 8.57
N GLY A 218 -19.47 4.22 7.55
CA GLY A 218 -20.09 4.76 6.34
C GLY A 218 -20.57 6.20 6.43
N ALA A 219 -20.38 6.89 7.56
CA ALA A 219 -20.80 8.26 7.77
C ALA A 219 -19.61 9.20 8.06
N ILE A 220 -19.80 10.51 7.84
CA ILE A 220 -18.87 11.54 8.32
C ILE A 220 -19.20 11.78 9.81
N SER A 221 -18.34 11.29 10.69
CA SER A 221 -18.53 11.45 12.14
C SER A 221 -18.05 12.79 12.66
N ALA A 222 -17.03 13.37 12.03
CA ALA A 222 -16.49 14.68 12.41
C ALA A 222 -15.74 15.33 11.24
N VAL A 223 -15.70 16.66 11.26
CA VAL A 223 -14.88 17.46 10.35
C VAL A 223 -14.00 18.38 11.21
N PHE A 224 -12.68 18.29 11.00
CA PHE A 224 -11.68 19.03 11.77
C PHE A 224 -10.99 20.08 10.91
N SER A 225 -10.62 21.20 11.50
CA SER A 225 -9.56 22.04 10.98
C SER A 225 -8.19 21.38 11.24
N PRO A 226 -7.12 21.74 10.50
CA PRO A 226 -5.79 21.18 10.75
C PRO A 226 -5.32 21.35 12.21
N SER A 227 -5.56 22.51 12.81
CA SER A 227 -5.18 22.78 14.20
C SER A 227 -5.92 21.90 15.21
N GLN A 228 -7.22 21.71 15.03
CA GLN A 228 -8.02 20.78 15.86
C GLN A 228 -7.50 19.33 15.72
N PHE A 229 -7.25 18.89 14.50
CA PHE A 229 -6.80 17.54 14.23
C PHE A 229 -5.40 17.27 14.83
N LEU A 230 -4.48 18.21 14.71
CA LEU A 230 -3.14 18.11 15.30
C LEU A 230 -3.16 18.13 16.85
N SER A 231 -4.21 18.68 17.46
CA SER A 231 -4.38 18.70 18.91
C SER A 231 -4.99 17.41 19.49
N ILE A 232 -5.44 16.46 18.65
CA ILE A 232 -6.00 15.19 19.11
C ILE A 232 -4.92 14.39 19.85
N PRO A 233 -5.15 13.99 21.12
CA PRO A 233 -4.23 13.15 21.86
C PRO A 233 -3.96 11.82 21.17
N GLU A 234 -2.77 11.28 21.35
CA GLU A 234 -2.35 10.03 20.67
C GLU A 234 -3.27 8.84 20.96
N GLU A 235 -3.69 8.67 22.22
CA GLU A 235 -4.64 7.61 22.60
C GLU A 235 -5.98 7.74 21.86
N GLN A 236 -6.52 8.97 21.77
CA GLN A 236 -7.75 9.23 21.06
C GLN A 236 -7.57 8.97 19.56
N ARG A 237 -6.44 9.39 18.97
CA ARG A 237 -6.12 9.14 17.58
C ARG A 237 -6.06 7.63 17.29
N HIS A 238 -5.39 6.86 18.13
CA HIS A 238 -5.34 5.41 18.02
C HIS A 238 -6.72 4.77 18.16
N SER A 239 -7.57 5.25 19.10
CA SER A 239 -8.94 4.76 19.23
C SER A 239 -9.81 5.06 18.00
N MET A 240 -9.46 6.08 17.21
CA MET A 240 -10.06 6.39 15.90
C MET A 240 -9.49 5.52 14.76
N GLY A 241 -8.50 4.67 15.00
CA GLY A 241 -7.81 3.86 13.99
C GLY A 241 -6.84 4.66 13.10
N LEU A 242 -6.42 5.86 13.55
CA LEU A 242 -5.59 6.76 12.77
C LEU A 242 -4.10 6.57 13.06
N ARG A 243 -3.30 6.67 12.02
CA ARG A 243 -1.84 6.59 12.02
C ARG A 243 -1.19 7.85 12.61
N ALA A 244 0.12 7.79 12.82
CA ALA A 244 0.91 8.90 13.34
C ALA A 244 0.81 10.15 12.45
N LEU A 245 0.71 11.32 13.11
CA LEU A 245 0.76 12.63 12.47
C LEU A 245 2.19 13.16 12.33
N ASP A 246 3.13 12.56 13.05
CA ASP A 246 4.53 12.96 13.09
C ASP A 246 5.40 11.73 13.36
N LEU A 247 6.15 11.32 12.35
CA LEU A 247 7.03 10.16 12.43
C LEU A 247 8.22 10.36 13.38
N SER A 248 8.62 11.62 13.64
CA SER A 248 9.73 11.91 14.58
C SER A 248 9.40 11.54 16.03
N LYS A 249 8.12 11.38 16.34
CA LYS A 249 7.62 10.97 17.68
C LYS A 249 7.45 9.46 17.81
N VAL A 250 7.56 8.72 16.69
CA VAL A 250 7.48 7.26 16.69
C VAL A 250 8.80 6.72 17.23
N GLN A 251 8.79 6.25 18.47
CA GLN A 251 9.97 5.67 19.08
C GLN A 251 10.01 4.17 18.84
N PRO A 252 11.14 3.62 18.36
CA PRO A 252 11.35 2.18 18.32
C PRO A 252 11.20 1.59 19.74
N ARG A 253 10.61 0.41 19.85
CA ARG A 253 10.72 -0.35 21.10
C ARG A 253 12.20 -0.51 21.45
N ALA A 254 12.54 -0.33 22.73
CA ALA A 254 13.88 -0.69 23.20
C ALA A 254 14.10 -2.17 22.84
N PHE A 255 15.00 -2.41 21.92
CA PHE A 255 15.33 -3.75 21.46
C PHE A 255 16.06 -4.43 22.62
N ALA A 256 15.48 -5.49 23.19
CA ALA A 256 16.23 -6.35 24.10
C ALA A 256 17.31 -7.05 23.27
N GLU A 257 18.57 -6.93 23.67
CA GLU A 257 19.64 -7.72 23.08
C GLU A 257 19.24 -9.19 23.13
N ASN A 258 19.10 -9.80 21.96
CA ASN A 258 18.81 -11.22 21.91
C ASN A 258 20.09 -11.98 22.21
N SER A 259 20.22 -12.49 23.44
CA SER A 259 21.36 -13.26 23.90
C SER A 259 21.45 -14.67 23.28
N GLN A 260 20.50 -15.04 22.42
CA GLN A 260 20.50 -16.35 21.78
C GLN A 260 21.56 -16.42 20.67
N LYS A 261 22.16 -17.60 20.51
CA LYS A 261 23.09 -17.85 19.42
C LYS A 261 22.40 -17.70 18.05
N PRO A 262 23.01 -16.96 17.11
CA PRO A 262 22.50 -16.88 15.74
C PRO A 262 22.35 -18.27 15.10
N ILE A 263 21.19 -18.49 14.43
CA ILE A 263 20.91 -19.73 13.72
C ILE A 263 21.01 -19.53 12.20
N LEU A 264 20.74 -18.33 11.71
CA LEU A 264 20.93 -17.93 10.32
C LEU A 264 22.12 -16.96 10.25
N GLU A 265 23.03 -17.21 9.33
CA GLU A 265 24.14 -16.31 9.06
C GLU A 265 24.26 -16.07 7.55
N VAL A 266 24.50 -14.84 7.17
CA VAL A 266 24.80 -14.40 5.81
C VAL A 266 26.18 -13.81 5.84
N ARG A 267 27.10 -14.32 5.01
CA ARG A 267 28.50 -13.93 4.98
C ARG A 267 28.93 -13.51 3.58
N ASN A 268 29.45 -12.29 3.45
CA ASN A 268 29.98 -11.70 2.22
C ASN A 268 29.04 -11.90 1.01
N LEU A 269 27.73 -11.71 1.24
CA LEU A 269 26.74 -11.96 0.21
C LEU A 269 26.67 -10.79 -0.76
N SER A 270 27.02 -11.03 -2.03
CA SER A 270 26.81 -10.07 -3.11
C SER A 270 25.79 -10.60 -4.10
N LEU A 271 24.86 -9.73 -4.51
CA LEU A 271 23.70 -10.07 -5.34
C LEU A 271 23.78 -9.37 -6.69
N PHE A 272 23.45 -10.11 -7.74
CA PHE A 272 23.47 -9.59 -9.11
C PHE A 272 22.10 -9.75 -9.78
N TYR A 273 21.62 -8.71 -10.45
CA TYR A 273 20.50 -8.81 -11.36
C TYR A 273 21.01 -8.76 -12.80
N LYS A 274 20.90 -9.89 -13.53
CA LYS A 274 21.63 -10.13 -14.76
C LYS A 274 23.14 -9.97 -14.50
N LYS A 275 23.80 -8.92 -15.02
CA LYS A 275 25.23 -8.59 -14.82
C LYS A 275 25.44 -7.39 -13.89
N LYS A 276 24.38 -6.72 -13.43
CA LYS A 276 24.47 -5.54 -12.57
C LYS A 276 24.56 -5.98 -11.12
N LEU A 277 25.57 -5.50 -10.40
CA LEU A 277 25.66 -5.64 -8.95
C LEU A 277 24.52 -4.84 -8.31
N VAL A 278 23.78 -5.48 -7.41
CA VAL A 278 22.60 -4.91 -6.72
C VAL A 278 22.89 -4.70 -5.24
N LEU A 279 23.52 -5.67 -4.59
CA LEU A 279 24.01 -5.59 -3.22
C LEU A 279 25.41 -6.14 -3.16
N ASP A 280 26.26 -5.53 -2.36
CA ASP A 280 27.67 -5.88 -2.22
C ASP A 280 28.03 -6.13 -0.76
N ASP A 281 28.67 -7.27 -0.52
CA ASP A 281 29.27 -7.66 0.77
C ASP A 281 28.33 -7.56 1.97
N LEU A 282 27.09 -8.03 1.83
CA LEU A 282 26.13 -8.05 2.92
C LEU A 282 26.51 -9.10 3.97
N ASN A 283 26.61 -8.67 5.23
CA ASN A 283 26.90 -9.52 6.37
C ASN A 283 25.83 -9.33 7.44
N LEU A 284 25.13 -10.40 7.82
CA LEU A 284 24.15 -10.37 8.89
C LEU A 284 24.02 -11.72 9.58
N SER A 285 23.54 -11.70 10.80
CA SER A 285 23.16 -12.89 11.54
C SER A 285 21.76 -12.72 12.11
N ALA A 286 21.04 -13.81 12.31
CA ALA A 286 19.72 -13.79 12.93
C ALA A 286 19.55 -14.96 13.90
N ALA A 287 19.03 -14.64 15.10
CA ALA A 287 18.71 -15.61 16.12
C ALA A 287 17.23 -16.05 16.03
N PRO A 288 16.87 -17.22 16.61
CA PRO A 288 15.48 -17.63 16.70
C PRO A 288 14.62 -16.56 17.39
N GLY A 289 13.46 -16.27 16.82
CA GLY A 289 12.54 -15.27 17.36
C GLY A 289 12.86 -13.83 17.01
N GLU A 290 13.91 -13.53 16.25
CA GLU A 290 14.14 -12.17 15.76
C GLU A 290 13.17 -11.76 14.66
N ILE A 291 12.73 -10.50 14.72
CA ILE A 291 11.96 -9.82 13.68
C ILE A 291 12.82 -8.69 13.16
N ILE A 292 13.37 -8.87 11.96
CA ILE A 292 14.36 -7.97 11.36
C ILE A 292 13.68 -7.14 10.28
N GLY A 293 13.57 -5.83 10.52
CA GLY A 293 13.12 -4.86 9.53
C GLY A 293 14.21 -4.60 8.50
N ILE A 294 13.84 -4.52 7.22
CA ILE A 294 14.73 -4.15 6.12
C ILE A 294 14.17 -2.88 5.49
N ILE A 295 14.89 -1.80 5.65
CA ILE A 295 14.55 -0.49 5.08
C ILE A 295 15.57 -0.07 4.01
N GLY A 296 15.25 0.95 3.24
CA GLY A 296 16.09 1.54 2.19
C GLY A 296 15.26 2.02 1.01
N HIS A 297 15.81 2.87 0.16
CA HIS A 297 15.10 3.40 -1.00
C HIS A 297 14.68 2.32 -2.00
N ASN A 298 13.78 2.67 -2.92
CA ASN A 298 13.37 1.75 -3.98
C ASN A 298 14.55 1.48 -4.94
N GLY A 299 14.81 0.20 -5.21
CA GLY A 299 15.99 -0.21 -5.98
C GLY A 299 17.23 -0.55 -5.13
N ALA A 300 17.20 -0.35 -3.81
CA ALA A 300 18.31 -0.70 -2.91
C ALA A 300 18.62 -2.21 -2.82
N GLY A 301 17.80 -3.06 -3.45
CA GLY A 301 18.04 -4.51 -3.47
C GLY A 301 17.22 -5.31 -2.44
N LYS A 302 16.34 -4.69 -1.68
CA LYS A 302 15.52 -5.33 -0.63
C LYS A 302 14.78 -6.59 -1.12
N SER A 303 14.01 -6.48 -2.19
CA SER A 303 13.26 -7.62 -2.76
C SER A 303 14.19 -8.67 -3.39
N THR A 304 15.35 -8.27 -3.93
CA THR A 304 16.36 -9.22 -4.44
C THR A 304 16.96 -10.02 -3.29
N PHE A 305 17.28 -9.36 -2.18
CA PHE A 305 17.77 -10.02 -0.97
C PHE A 305 16.72 -10.99 -0.40
N SER A 306 15.46 -10.56 -0.27
CA SER A 306 14.34 -11.39 0.19
C SER A 306 14.19 -12.66 -0.66
N ARG A 307 14.21 -12.52 -1.98
CA ARG A 307 14.15 -13.65 -2.91
C ARG A 307 15.39 -14.56 -2.81
N THR A 308 16.57 -13.99 -2.53
CA THR A 308 17.79 -14.77 -2.33
C THR A 308 17.71 -15.60 -1.05
N LEU A 309 17.22 -15.03 0.06
CA LEU A 309 16.99 -15.77 1.30
C LEU A 309 16.03 -16.94 1.10
N CYS A 310 14.98 -16.76 0.29
CA CYS A 310 14.05 -17.82 -0.07
C CYS A 310 14.63 -18.86 -1.05
N GLY A 311 15.78 -18.60 -1.68
CA GLY A 311 16.30 -19.46 -2.75
C GLY A 311 15.61 -19.28 -4.10
N LEU A 312 14.79 -18.24 -4.26
CA LEU A 312 14.12 -17.88 -5.52
C LEU A 312 15.02 -17.11 -6.47
N HIS A 313 16.03 -16.43 -5.93
CA HIS A 313 17.09 -15.76 -6.70
C HIS A 313 18.42 -16.44 -6.39
N THR A 314 19.13 -16.86 -7.44
CA THR A 314 20.36 -17.70 -7.33
C THR A 314 21.61 -17.02 -7.84
N ASN A 315 21.50 -15.86 -8.49
CA ASN A 315 22.63 -15.12 -9.01
C ASN A 315 23.30 -14.29 -7.89
N CYS A 316 24.05 -14.97 -7.05
CA CYS A 316 24.71 -14.41 -5.88
C CYS A 316 26.04 -15.09 -5.61
N THR A 317 26.93 -14.40 -4.91
CA THR A 317 28.16 -14.95 -4.30
C THR A 317 28.08 -14.81 -2.79
N GLY A 318 29.01 -15.44 -2.06
CA GLY A 318 28.97 -15.47 -0.59
C GLY A 318 28.21 -16.69 -0.06
N GLN A 319 27.92 -16.71 1.23
CA GLN A 319 27.36 -17.87 1.91
C GLN A 319 26.13 -17.51 2.73
N ILE A 320 25.16 -18.41 2.74
CA ILE A 320 24.00 -18.38 3.66
C ILE A 320 24.02 -19.69 4.44
N LEU A 321 24.18 -19.59 5.75
CA LEU A 321 24.33 -20.73 6.64
C LEU A 321 23.11 -20.83 7.59
N TRP A 322 22.73 -22.05 7.93
CA TRP A 322 21.74 -22.37 8.95
C TRP A 322 22.38 -23.34 9.94
N ASP A 323 22.45 -22.95 11.20
CA ASP A 323 23.13 -23.71 12.25
C ASP A 323 24.54 -24.16 11.82
N GLY A 324 25.31 -23.20 11.25
CA GLY A 324 26.67 -23.40 10.75
C GLY A 324 26.80 -24.20 9.44
N LYS A 325 25.69 -24.69 8.87
CA LYS A 325 25.70 -25.45 7.60
C LYS A 325 25.26 -24.58 6.44
N GLU A 326 26.04 -24.55 5.37
CA GLU A 326 25.73 -23.81 4.17
C GLU A 326 24.47 -24.35 3.48
N LEU A 327 23.57 -23.41 3.10
CA LEU A 327 22.32 -23.71 2.43
C LEU A 327 22.40 -23.39 0.92
N ASN A 328 22.24 -24.37 0.07
CA ASN A 328 21.96 -24.14 -1.35
C ASN A 328 20.53 -23.60 -1.55
N ALA A 329 20.22 -23.09 -2.77
CA ALA A 329 18.93 -22.52 -3.09
C ALA A 329 17.74 -23.43 -2.77
N LYS A 330 17.84 -24.74 -3.09
CA LYS A 330 16.78 -25.73 -2.82
C LYS A 330 16.56 -25.96 -1.32
N SER A 331 17.60 -25.89 -0.52
CA SER A 331 17.52 -26.01 0.94
C SER A 331 16.90 -24.75 1.56
N ARG A 332 17.23 -23.56 1.05
CA ARG A 332 16.60 -22.30 1.44
C ARG A 332 15.11 -22.30 1.16
N LEU A 333 14.70 -22.71 -0.05
CA LEU A 333 13.29 -22.81 -0.45
C LEU A 333 12.48 -23.77 0.45
N LYS A 334 13.09 -24.85 0.95
CA LYS A 334 12.43 -25.77 1.89
C LYS A 334 12.22 -25.14 3.27
N ARG A 335 13.12 -24.24 3.72
CA ARG A 335 13.09 -23.66 5.06
C ARG A 335 12.38 -22.32 5.15
N SER A 336 12.18 -21.64 4.02
CA SER A 336 11.60 -20.30 3.99
C SER A 336 10.22 -20.26 3.34
N TYR A 337 9.47 -19.24 3.70
CA TYR A 337 8.23 -18.83 3.05
C TYR A 337 8.24 -17.31 2.88
N MET A 338 7.84 -16.84 1.71
CA MET A 338 7.78 -15.41 1.41
C MET A 338 6.33 -15.01 1.14
N VAL A 339 5.86 -14.01 1.86
CA VAL A 339 4.62 -13.27 1.57
C VAL A 339 4.97 -12.10 0.70
N MET A 340 4.43 -12.07 -0.51
CA MET A 340 4.70 -11.03 -1.51
C MET A 340 3.89 -9.77 -1.21
N GLN A 341 4.35 -8.62 -1.69
CA GLN A 341 3.65 -7.33 -1.60
C GLN A 341 2.22 -7.42 -2.15
N ASP A 342 2.04 -7.98 -3.35
CA ASP A 342 0.72 -8.27 -3.90
C ASP A 342 0.38 -9.75 -3.65
N VAL A 343 -0.33 -9.99 -2.58
CA VAL A 343 -0.73 -11.33 -2.13
C VAL A 343 -1.69 -12.03 -3.09
N SER A 344 -2.34 -11.30 -4.00
CA SER A 344 -3.24 -11.89 -4.99
C SER A 344 -2.53 -12.84 -5.95
N TYR A 345 -1.22 -12.67 -6.13
CA TYR A 345 -0.40 -13.60 -6.93
C TYR A 345 0.06 -14.86 -6.18
N GLN A 346 -0.32 -15.01 -4.91
CA GLN A 346 0.08 -16.16 -4.09
C GLN A 346 -1.09 -17.05 -3.65
N LEU A 347 -2.33 -16.58 -3.81
CA LEU A 347 -3.52 -17.25 -3.34
C LEU A 347 -4.24 -17.92 -4.53
N PHE A 348 -4.12 -19.25 -4.64
CA PHE A 348 -4.53 -20.00 -5.84
C PHE A 348 -5.65 -21.00 -5.59
N ALA A 349 -5.89 -21.41 -4.32
CA ALA A 349 -6.85 -22.46 -4.01
C ALA A 349 -8.31 -21.98 -4.16
N ASP A 350 -9.25 -22.91 -4.34
CA ASP A 350 -10.68 -22.63 -4.48
C ASP A 350 -11.29 -22.02 -3.23
N THR A 351 -10.70 -22.31 -2.05
CA THR A 351 -11.17 -21.79 -0.76
C THR A 351 -10.01 -21.38 0.12
N LEU A 352 -10.25 -20.43 1.05
CA LEU A 352 -9.25 -19.98 1.99
C LEU A 352 -8.72 -21.12 2.89
N GLU A 353 -9.58 -22.05 3.30
CA GLU A 353 -9.17 -23.21 4.09
C GLU A 353 -8.21 -24.11 3.33
N LYS A 354 -8.46 -24.39 2.05
CA LYS A 354 -7.55 -25.14 1.18
C LYS A 354 -6.24 -24.39 0.95
N GLU A 355 -6.30 -23.05 0.83
CA GLU A 355 -5.11 -22.22 0.67
C GLU A 355 -4.17 -22.35 1.87
N CYS A 356 -4.70 -22.32 3.09
CA CYS A 356 -3.89 -22.45 4.32
C CYS A 356 -3.09 -23.74 4.40
N VAL A 357 -3.53 -24.79 3.72
CA VAL A 357 -2.87 -26.11 3.73
C VAL A 357 -2.28 -26.50 2.38
N PHE A 358 -2.31 -25.60 1.41
CA PHE A 358 -1.86 -25.88 0.05
C PHE A 358 -0.41 -26.37 0.01
N GLY A 359 -0.15 -27.48 -0.68
CA GLY A 359 1.18 -28.07 -0.83
C GLY A 359 1.75 -28.77 0.43
N ILE A 360 0.99 -28.88 1.51
CA ILE A 360 1.39 -29.59 2.73
C ILE A 360 0.92 -31.06 2.65
N LYS A 361 1.86 -32.01 2.69
CA LYS A 361 1.54 -33.46 2.55
C LYS A 361 0.66 -34.02 3.69
N HIS A 362 0.88 -33.53 4.91
CA HIS A 362 0.13 -33.91 6.10
C HIS A 362 -0.29 -32.63 6.82
N PRO A 363 -1.38 -31.98 6.37
CA PRO A 363 -1.82 -30.72 6.93
C PRO A 363 -2.41 -30.92 8.32
N ASP A 364 -2.11 -29.95 9.17
CA ASP A 364 -2.72 -29.80 10.49
C ASP A 364 -3.93 -28.86 10.32
N LEU A 365 -5.12 -29.44 10.19
CA LEU A 365 -6.34 -28.67 9.96
C LEU A 365 -6.75 -27.84 11.18
N ASP A 366 -6.43 -28.32 12.38
CA ASP A 366 -6.68 -27.55 13.60
C ASP A 366 -5.77 -26.32 13.69
N ALA A 367 -4.50 -26.47 13.32
CA ALA A 367 -3.60 -25.33 13.22
C ALA A 367 -4.05 -24.32 12.16
N ALA A 368 -4.55 -24.77 11.02
CA ALA A 368 -5.11 -23.90 9.97
C ALA A 368 -6.36 -23.16 10.47
N LYS A 369 -7.27 -23.85 11.15
CA LYS A 369 -8.45 -23.26 11.77
C LYS A 369 -8.05 -22.20 12.80
N GLN A 370 -7.15 -22.54 13.74
CA GLN A 370 -6.68 -21.61 14.76
C GLN A 370 -5.98 -20.37 14.16
N ALA A 371 -5.19 -20.54 13.08
CA ALA A 371 -4.57 -19.42 12.39
C ALA A 371 -5.63 -18.48 11.79
N MET A 372 -6.65 -19.02 11.13
CA MET A 372 -7.75 -18.23 10.57
C MET A 372 -8.59 -17.54 11.65
N GLU A 373 -8.86 -18.21 12.78
CA GLU A 373 -9.60 -17.63 13.90
C GLU A 373 -8.84 -16.46 14.54
N ARG A 374 -7.54 -16.64 14.80
CA ARG A 374 -6.67 -15.58 15.34
C ARG A 374 -6.58 -14.34 14.45
N LEU A 375 -6.73 -14.55 13.16
CA LEU A 375 -6.68 -13.50 12.14
C LEU A 375 -8.06 -12.89 11.82
N GLY A 376 -9.14 -13.38 12.45
CA GLY A 376 -10.50 -12.92 12.19
C GLY A 376 -10.94 -13.13 10.74
N ILE A 377 -10.52 -14.25 10.13
CA ILE A 377 -10.86 -14.59 8.75
C ILE A 377 -11.50 -15.99 8.63
N TYR A 378 -11.79 -16.67 9.74
CA TYR A 378 -12.35 -18.01 9.72
C TYR A 378 -13.76 -18.05 9.11
N GLU A 379 -14.54 -17.01 9.24
CA GLU A 379 -15.86 -16.89 8.60
C GLU A 379 -15.79 -16.99 7.07
N TYR A 380 -14.65 -16.58 6.47
CA TYR A 380 -14.39 -16.61 5.01
C TYR A 380 -13.73 -17.93 4.55
N ARG A 381 -13.60 -18.96 5.39
CA ARG A 381 -12.86 -20.20 5.09
C ARG A 381 -13.31 -20.92 3.82
N THR A 382 -14.58 -20.82 3.47
CA THR A 382 -15.19 -21.42 2.28
C THR A 382 -15.19 -20.50 1.06
N HIS A 383 -14.76 -19.24 1.22
CA HIS A 383 -14.72 -18.27 0.13
C HIS A 383 -13.49 -18.46 -0.73
N HIS A 384 -13.62 -18.13 -2.01
CA HIS A 384 -12.47 -18.08 -2.91
C HIS A 384 -11.59 -16.86 -2.51
N PRO A 385 -10.25 -17.03 -2.38
CA PRO A 385 -9.37 -15.95 -1.93
C PRO A 385 -9.49 -14.63 -2.74
N ASN A 386 -9.81 -14.73 -4.03
CA ASN A 386 -9.97 -13.53 -4.86
C ASN A 386 -11.19 -12.67 -4.50
N THR A 387 -12.18 -13.22 -3.81
CA THR A 387 -13.37 -12.47 -3.35
C THR A 387 -13.12 -11.69 -2.07
N LEU A 388 -11.98 -11.93 -1.41
CA LEU A 388 -11.60 -11.25 -0.18
C LEU A 388 -11.12 -9.81 -0.45
N SER A 389 -11.34 -8.91 0.51
CA SER A 389 -10.76 -7.57 0.48
C SER A 389 -9.22 -7.62 0.59
N GLY A 390 -8.53 -6.53 0.24
CA GLY A 390 -7.05 -6.46 0.32
C GLY A 390 -6.52 -6.84 1.70
N GLY A 391 -7.08 -6.28 2.77
CA GLY A 391 -6.68 -6.60 4.15
C GLY A 391 -6.99 -8.06 4.55
N GLN A 392 -8.09 -8.63 4.07
CA GLN A 392 -8.41 -10.04 4.29
C GLN A 392 -7.43 -10.97 3.55
N LYS A 393 -7.07 -10.65 2.30
CA LYS A 393 -6.03 -11.38 1.54
C LYS A 393 -4.68 -11.33 2.24
N GLN A 394 -4.31 -10.17 2.80
CA GLN A 394 -3.08 -10.02 3.57
C GLN A 394 -3.10 -10.95 4.79
N ARG A 395 -4.18 -10.92 5.57
CA ARG A 395 -4.34 -11.82 6.72
C ARG A 395 -4.35 -13.30 6.30
N ALA A 396 -4.94 -13.62 5.15
CA ALA A 396 -4.90 -14.97 4.59
C ALA A 396 -3.47 -15.46 4.31
N ALA A 397 -2.64 -14.63 3.67
CA ALA A 397 -1.23 -14.97 3.41
C ALA A 397 -0.42 -15.14 4.70
N VAL A 398 -0.71 -14.34 5.74
CA VAL A 398 -0.13 -14.53 7.07
C VAL A 398 -0.60 -15.85 7.69
N ALA A 399 -1.89 -16.23 7.57
CA ALA A 399 -2.38 -17.52 8.04
C ALA A 399 -1.63 -18.70 7.39
N VAL A 400 -1.44 -18.64 6.08
CA VAL A 400 -0.62 -19.62 5.34
C VAL A 400 0.78 -19.71 5.93
N SER A 401 1.42 -18.56 6.22
CA SER A 401 2.76 -18.51 6.79
C SER A 401 2.86 -19.17 8.17
N MET A 402 1.78 -19.11 8.97
CA MET A 402 1.72 -19.76 10.29
C MET A 402 1.66 -21.29 10.16
N VAL A 403 0.95 -21.80 9.16
CA VAL A 403 0.70 -23.24 8.98
C VAL A 403 1.82 -23.94 8.21
N CYS A 404 2.56 -23.25 7.37
CA CYS A 404 3.55 -23.83 6.45
C CYS A 404 4.78 -24.45 7.13
N ARG A 405 4.91 -24.39 8.46
CA ARG A 405 6.00 -24.97 9.27
C ARG A 405 7.41 -24.62 8.79
N LYS A 406 7.59 -23.41 8.25
CA LYS A 406 8.88 -22.90 7.80
C LYS A 406 9.64 -22.22 8.96
N ASP A 407 10.96 -22.23 8.88
CA ASP A 407 11.83 -21.63 9.90
C ASP A 407 12.06 -20.14 9.67
N VAL A 408 12.15 -19.73 8.40
CA VAL A 408 12.39 -18.36 7.97
C VAL A 408 11.16 -17.83 7.24
N LEU A 409 10.62 -16.74 7.73
CA LEU A 409 9.46 -16.07 7.13
C LEU A 409 9.87 -14.69 6.63
N ILE A 410 9.49 -14.36 5.42
CA ILE A 410 9.83 -13.09 4.79
C ILE A 410 8.55 -12.42 4.32
N PHE A 411 8.37 -11.16 4.70
CA PHE A 411 7.20 -10.37 4.34
C PHE A 411 7.63 -9.12 3.58
N ASP A 412 7.03 -8.90 2.42
CA ASP A 412 7.29 -7.73 1.58
C ASP A 412 6.10 -6.78 1.69
N GLU A 413 6.30 -5.60 2.32
CA GLU A 413 5.30 -4.56 2.59
C GLU A 413 3.98 -5.07 3.23
N PRO A 414 4.03 -5.77 4.37
CA PRO A 414 2.84 -6.43 4.96
C PRO A 414 1.78 -5.47 5.52
N THR A 415 2.09 -4.19 5.66
CA THR A 415 1.19 -3.17 6.24
C THR A 415 0.79 -2.08 5.25
N SER A 416 1.09 -2.26 3.96
CA SER A 416 0.71 -1.31 2.92
C SER A 416 -0.82 -1.13 2.87
N GLY A 417 -1.29 0.13 2.95
CA GLY A 417 -2.72 0.46 2.92
C GLY A 417 -3.53 0.03 4.18
N LEU A 418 -2.85 -0.30 5.29
CA LEU A 418 -3.53 -0.63 6.54
C LEU A 418 -3.71 0.60 7.44
N ASP A 419 -4.86 0.65 8.11
CA ASP A 419 -5.11 1.54 9.24
C ASP A 419 -4.27 1.15 10.47
N TYR A 420 -4.34 1.97 11.53
CA TYR A 420 -3.59 1.72 12.76
C TYR A 420 -3.94 0.38 13.40
N ASP A 421 -5.24 0.07 13.55
CA ASP A 421 -5.68 -1.15 14.23
C ASP A 421 -5.24 -2.41 13.47
N SER A 422 -5.40 -2.41 12.15
CA SER A 422 -4.98 -3.52 11.29
C SER A 422 -3.46 -3.71 11.32
N MET A 423 -2.70 -2.62 11.34
CA MET A 423 -1.24 -2.65 11.47
C MET A 423 -0.81 -3.25 12.82
N ILE A 424 -1.42 -2.85 13.93
CA ILE A 424 -1.12 -3.39 15.27
C ILE A 424 -1.48 -4.88 15.36
N GLN A 425 -2.60 -5.30 14.72
CA GLN A 425 -2.93 -6.72 14.62
C GLN A 425 -1.83 -7.51 13.91
N VAL A 426 -1.33 -7.03 12.77
CA VAL A 426 -0.22 -7.66 12.05
C VAL A 426 1.04 -7.70 12.93
N ALA A 427 1.37 -6.62 13.64
CA ALA A 427 2.50 -6.60 14.56
C ALA A 427 2.36 -7.66 15.68
N GLY A 428 1.18 -7.81 16.26
CA GLY A 428 0.88 -8.85 17.25
C GLY A 428 1.05 -10.28 16.73
N LEU A 429 0.73 -10.50 15.45
CA LEU A 429 0.95 -11.80 14.79
C LEU A 429 2.44 -12.10 14.62
N PHE A 430 3.23 -11.12 14.23
CA PHE A 430 4.68 -11.29 14.10
C PHE A 430 5.31 -11.60 15.45
N GLN A 431 4.85 -10.96 16.52
CA GLN A 431 5.27 -11.31 17.89
C GLN A 431 4.92 -12.76 18.25
N THR A 432 3.77 -13.26 17.78
CA THR A 432 3.37 -14.67 17.99
C THR A 432 4.29 -15.61 17.23
N LEU A 433 4.60 -15.32 15.97
CA LEU A 433 5.54 -16.09 15.15
C LEU A 433 6.97 -16.06 15.75
N SER A 434 7.39 -14.92 16.25
CA SER A 434 8.66 -14.73 16.96
C SER A 434 8.74 -15.66 18.20
N LYS A 435 7.70 -15.71 19.02
CA LYS A 435 7.62 -16.62 20.19
C LYS A 435 7.65 -18.11 19.81
N MET A 436 7.29 -18.44 18.55
CA MET A 436 7.44 -19.79 18.01
C MET A 436 8.87 -20.09 17.51
N GLY A 437 9.82 -19.18 17.75
CA GLY A 437 11.23 -19.31 17.33
C GLY A 437 11.46 -19.09 15.84
N LYS A 438 10.52 -18.49 15.10
CA LYS A 438 10.71 -18.16 13.68
C LYS A 438 11.67 -16.99 13.52
N VAL A 439 12.53 -17.05 12.49
CA VAL A 439 13.30 -15.89 12.04
C VAL A 439 12.46 -15.14 11.01
N ILE A 440 12.18 -13.87 11.25
CA ILE A 440 11.27 -13.08 10.45
C ILE A 440 12.02 -11.90 9.84
N PHE A 441 11.93 -11.75 8.52
CA PHE A 441 12.40 -10.58 7.79
C PHE A 441 11.21 -9.80 7.25
N VAL A 442 11.22 -8.48 7.43
CA VAL A 442 10.14 -7.60 6.96
C VAL A 442 10.73 -6.48 6.14
N VAL A 443 10.46 -6.48 4.86
CA VAL A 443 10.75 -5.34 4.00
C VAL A 443 9.59 -4.36 4.15
N THR A 444 9.86 -3.13 4.60
CA THR A 444 8.80 -2.13 4.72
C THR A 444 9.36 -0.71 4.81
N HIS A 445 8.52 0.27 4.44
CA HIS A 445 8.70 1.70 4.64
C HIS A 445 7.82 2.25 5.76
N ASP A 446 7.18 1.38 6.52
CA ASP A 446 6.26 1.73 7.61
C ASP A 446 6.99 1.83 8.94
N TYR A 447 7.43 3.03 9.30
CA TYR A 447 8.17 3.29 10.55
C TYR A 447 7.36 2.98 11.80
N GLU A 448 6.03 3.18 11.79
CA GLU A 448 5.18 2.81 12.93
C GLU A 448 5.16 1.30 13.14
N PHE A 449 5.09 0.55 12.04
CA PHE A 449 5.14 -0.91 12.11
C PHE A 449 6.52 -1.40 12.57
N LEU A 450 7.60 -0.82 12.06
CA LEU A 450 8.95 -1.15 12.50
C LEU A 450 9.08 -0.95 14.02
N ALA A 451 8.62 0.18 14.53
CA ALA A 451 8.65 0.48 15.97
C ALA A 451 7.77 -0.47 16.80
N ALA A 452 6.64 -0.93 16.26
CA ALA A 452 5.72 -1.81 16.97
C ALA A 452 6.13 -3.30 16.95
N ALA A 453 6.78 -3.76 15.89
CA ALA A 453 6.98 -5.18 15.62
C ALA A 453 8.44 -5.63 15.62
N CYS A 454 9.36 -4.84 15.02
CA CYS A 454 10.72 -5.29 14.75
C CYS A 454 11.59 -5.28 16.00
N THR A 455 12.48 -6.26 16.11
CA THR A 455 13.51 -6.35 17.16
C THR A 455 14.82 -5.70 16.75
N ARG A 456 15.03 -5.55 15.44
CA ARG A 456 16.19 -4.90 14.83
C ARG A 456 15.83 -4.40 13.45
N VAL A 457 16.50 -3.36 12.98
CA VAL A 457 16.36 -2.82 11.62
C VAL A 457 17.70 -2.89 10.91
N ILE A 458 17.69 -3.19 9.63
CA ILE A 458 18.84 -3.16 8.72
C ILE A 458 18.54 -2.14 7.63
N HIS A 459 19.43 -1.20 7.44
CA HIS A 459 19.31 -0.20 6.39
C HIS A 459 20.15 -0.62 5.17
N LEU A 460 19.51 -0.79 4.03
CA LEU A 460 20.16 -1.04 2.74
C LEU A 460 20.11 0.24 1.90
N ASP A 461 21.27 0.76 1.57
CA ASP A 461 21.38 1.94 0.73
C ASP A 461 22.53 1.82 -0.26
N ASN A 462 22.33 2.28 -1.52
CA ASN A 462 23.31 2.25 -2.59
C ASN A 462 24.03 0.89 -2.75
N GLY A 463 23.27 -0.19 -2.57
CA GLY A 463 23.79 -1.55 -2.72
C GLY A 463 24.64 -2.03 -1.55
N LYS A 464 24.63 -1.36 -0.41
CA LYS A 464 25.37 -1.75 0.81
C LYS A 464 24.50 -1.71 2.04
N GLN A 465 24.89 -2.46 3.05
CA GLN A 465 24.37 -2.30 4.40
C GLN A 465 25.01 -1.06 5.01
N GLN A 466 24.19 -0.15 5.54
CA GLN A 466 24.66 0.96 6.36
C GLN A 466 24.85 0.47 7.80
N GLU A 467 25.91 0.93 8.44
CA GLU A 467 26.09 0.77 9.89
C GLU A 467 25.22 1.82 10.59
N ASP A 468 24.37 1.38 11.54
CA ASP A 468 23.56 2.27 12.40
C ASP A 468 24.44 2.97 13.44
#